data_21a439703220e504f100ba1ae1b98194
#
_entry.id   21a439703220e504f100ba1ae1b98194
#
_cell.length_a   1.000
_cell.length_b   1.000
_cell.length_c   1.000
_cell.angle_alpha   90.00
_cell.angle_beta   90.00
_cell.angle_gamma   90.00
#
_symmetry.space_group_name_H-M   'P 1'
#
loop_
_entity.id
_entity.type
_entity.pdbx_description
1 polymer ?
#
loop_
_entity_poly.entity_id
_entity_poly.type
_entity_poly.pdbx_seq_one_letter_code
_entity_poly.pdbx_strand_id
1 'polypeptide(L)'
;MLGSFYKKNLLNFLAKIDKGTITINDDFSSTFGKGEPKVTIEVVSPRFYRRTILGGDLGFAESYAKGEWFTDNLTDLITILILNKENLAGLDVKWSFLTKVFAKIGHWRRRNTISGSKKNIQEHYDLSNEMFMTFLDKTMTYSCGFFENENDSLYQSQINKIDKIIEKADIKSEHHILEIGSGWGALAKRAVEKTGCKVTTITLSNRQYDYVNKMIKEENLTNNIDIQLIDFRNVKGVYDRIVSVEMIEAIGYDLFNSYFKKIEELMKPEGIAVIQAITYPDEGYETYRKGCDFIQKFIFPGSLLPSIGAMESSINLTELKLDNIEKIGSHYATTLNIWNQNFNKNIEQIKGMGFDQYFINLWNYYFSYCEAGFANNTIDDVQLVVKGGTANA
;
A
#
# COMPACT_ATOMS: atom_id res chain seq x y z
N MET A 1 -16.96 -37.37 -0.05
CA MET A 1 -17.44 -36.98 -1.40
C MET A 1 -17.22 -35.50 -1.71
N LEU A 2 -17.69 -34.53 -0.90
CA LEU A 2 -17.53 -33.10 -1.19
C LEU A 2 -16.06 -32.59 -1.15
N GLY A 3 -15.23 -33.09 -0.21
CA GLY A 3 -13.82 -32.71 -0.13
C GLY A 3 -13.00 -33.10 -1.36
N SER A 4 -13.24 -34.29 -1.89
CA SER A 4 -12.61 -34.80 -3.12
C SER A 4 -12.98 -33.96 -4.35
N PHE A 5 -14.19 -33.42 -4.40
CA PHE A 5 -14.63 -32.52 -5.49
C PHE A 5 -13.82 -31.21 -5.52
N TYR A 6 -13.66 -30.52 -4.38
CA TYR A 6 -12.91 -29.28 -4.32
C TYR A 6 -11.42 -29.49 -4.63
N LYS A 7 -10.81 -30.56 -4.07
CA LYS A 7 -9.44 -30.95 -4.38
C LYS A 7 -9.24 -31.14 -5.88
N LYS A 8 -10.08 -32.01 -6.52
CA LYS A 8 -10.00 -32.27 -7.97
C LYS A 8 -10.08 -30.99 -8.80
N ASN A 9 -10.98 -30.06 -8.45
CA ASN A 9 -11.13 -28.79 -9.18
C ASN A 9 -9.90 -27.91 -9.03
N LEU A 10 -9.32 -27.78 -7.83
CA LEU A 10 -8.10 -27.01 -7.64
C LEU A 10 -6.91 -27.61 -8.40
N LEU A 11 -6.71 -28.93 -8.33
CA LEU A 11 -5.62 -29.59 -9.07
C LEU A 11 -5.78 -29.45 -10.59
N ASN A 12 -7.00 -29.57 -11.13
CA ASN A 12 -7.28 -29.31 -12.53
C ASN A 12 -7.01 -27.86 -12.96
N PHE A 13 -7.18 -26.92 -12.03
CA PHE A 13 -6.88 -25.53 -12.26
C PHE A 13 -5.36 -25.32 -12.29
N LEU A 14 -4.64 -25.86 -11.34
CA LEU A 14 -3.17 -25.77 -11.28
C LEU A 14 -2.49 -26.49 -12.44
N ALA A 15 -3.13 -27.49 -13.04
CA ALA A 15 -2.63 -28.16 -14.25
C ALA A 15 -2.52 -27.25 -15.47
N LYS A 16 -3.05 -26.02 -15.42
CA LYS A 16 -2.92 -25.00 -16.45
C LYS A 16 -1.68 -24.13 -16.30
N ILE A 17 -0.93 -24.29 -15.21
CA ILE A 17 0.32 -23.56 -14.97
C ILE A 17 1.36 -24.03 -15.98
N ASP A 18 2.00 -23.08 -16.67
CA ASP A 18 3.07 -23.35 -17.65
C ASP A 18 4.40 -22.63 -17.32
N LYS A 19 4.34 -21.60 -16.47
CA LYS A 19 5.49 -20.82 -16.00
C LYS A 19 5.69 -21.02 -14.50
N GLY A 20 6.89 -21.50 -14.10
CA GLY A 20 7.17 -21.87 -12.71
C GLY A 20 6.63 -23.26 -12.36
N THR A 21 6.97 -23.75 -11.17
CA THR A 21 6.61 -25.09 -10.71
C THR A 21 5.97 -25.02 -9.32
N ILE A 22 4.80 -25.60 -9.16
CA ILE A 22 4.12 -25.75 -7.85
C ILE A 22 4.00 -27.24 -7.53
N THR A 23 4.52 -27.65 -6.38
CA THR A 23 4.29 -28.97 -5.80
C THR A 23 3.33 -28.86 -4.65
N ILE A 24 2.23 -29.61 -4.67
CA ILE A 24 1.31 -29.72 -3.54
C ILE A 24 1.55 -31.04 -2.83
N ASN A 25 1.88 -30.97 -1.56
CA ASN A 25 1.98 -32.09 -0.64
C ASN A 25 0.75 -32.11 0.27
N ASP A 26 -0.02 -33.20 0.17
CA ASP A 26 -1.03 -33.59 1.13
C ASP A 26 -0.89 -35.11 1.37
N ASP A 27 -1.94 -35.91 1.26
CA ASP A 27 -1.80 -37.37 1.30
C ASP A 27 -0.90 -37.92 0.17
N PHE A 28 -0.75 -37.16 -0.92
CA PHE A 28 0.07 -37.47 -2.09
C PHE A 28 0.75 -36.19 -2.60
N SER A 29 1.95 -36.35 -3.18
CA SER A 29 2.62 -35.25 -3.86
C SER A 29 2.14 -35.11 -5.31
N SER A 30 1.83 -33.88 -5.73
CA SER A 30 1.40 -33.56 -7.09
C SER A 30 2.12 -32.30 -7.56
N THR A 31 2.80 -32.38 -8.73
CA THR A 31 3.58 -31.26 -9.28
C THR A 31 2.93 -30.72 -10.56
N PHE A 32 2.90 -29.41 -10.68
CA PHE A 32 2.27 -28.67 -11.79
C PHE A 32 3.24 -27.61 -12.35
N GLY A 33 3.16 -27.36 -13.64
CA GLY A 33 4.01 -26.40 -14.33
C GLY A 33 5.44 -26.89 -14.56
N LYS A 34 6.32 -25.99 -14.96
CA LYS A 34 7.74 -26.26 -15.21
C LYS A 34 8.57 -24.98 -15.12
N GLY A 35 9.87 -25.15 -14.80
CA GLY A 35 10.82 -24.03 -14.70
C GLY A 35 10.83 -23.36 -13.32
N GLU A 36 11.52 -22.24 -13.26
CA GLU A 36 11.64 -21.42 -12.05
C GLU A 36 10.58 -20.29 -12.06
N PRO A 37 10.18 -19.80 -10.87
CA PRO A 37 10.54 -20.31 -9.55
C PRO A 37 9.86 -21.65 -9.24
N LYS A 38 10.36 -22.38 -8.23
CA LYS A 38 9.80 -23.65 -7.74
C LYS A 38 9.38 -23.49 -6.29
N VAL A 39 8.16 -23.87 -6.00
CA VAL A 39 7.59 -23.77 -4.64
C VAL A 39 6.84 -25.02 -4.24
N THR A 40 6.80 -25.27 -2.95
CA THR A 40 6.04 -26.35 -2.35
C THR A 40 4.92 -25.80 -1.48
N ILE A 41 3.71 -26.31 -1.65
CA ILE A 41 2.55 -26.06 -0.77
C ILE A 41 2.33 -27.30 0.09
N GLU A 42 2.48 -27.16 1.41
CA GLU A 42 2.17 -28.17 2.41
C GLU A 42 0.74 -27.95 2.91
N VAL A 43 -0.15 -28.87 2.59
CA VAL A 43 -1.56 -28.79 2.98
C VAL A 43 -1.77 -29.40 4.35
N VAL A 44 -2.12 -28.59 5.33
CA VAL A 44 -2.37 -29.00 6.72
C VAL A 44 -3.83 -29.38 6.94
N SER A 45 -4.75 -28.74 6.22
CA SER A 45 -6.18 -28.99 6.37
C SER A 45 -6.89 -29.09 5.03
N PRO A 46 -7.75 -30.09 4.80
CA PRO A 46 -8.53 -30.20 3.58
C PRO A 46 -9.52 -29.02 3.37
N ARG A 47 -9.74 -28.18 4.38
CA ARG A 47 -10.52 -26.94 4.28
C ARG A 47 -9.92 -25.97 3.27
N PHE A 48 -8.60 -26.00 3.08
CA PHE A 48 -7.85 -25.25 2.06
C PHE A 48 -8.53 -25.33 0.68
N TYR A 49 -8.80 -26.57 0.20
CA TYR A 49 -9.39 -26.79 -1.11
C TYR A 49 -10.76 -26.14 -1.25
N ARG A 50 -11.62 -26.33 -0.25
CA ARG A 50 -12.96 -25.74 -0.25
C ARG A 50 -12.91 -24.21 -0.20
N ARG A 51 -12.06 -23.64 0.68
CA ARG A 51 -11.97 -22.21 0.89
C ARG A 51 -11.45 -21.53 -0.37
N THR A 52 -10.41 -22.07 -1.00
CA THR A 52 -9.83 -21.56 -2.24
C THR A 52 -10.84 -21.61 -3.39
N ILE A 53 -11.51 -22.73 -3.61
CA ILE A 53 -12.45 -22.88 -4.72
C ILE A 53 -13.68 -21.98 -4.54
N LEU A 54 -14.21 -21.81 -3.34
CA LEU A 54 -15.39 -20.99 -3.10
C LEU A 54 -15.06 -19.49 -2.96
N GLY A 55 -13.89 -19.16 -2.46
CA GLY A 55 -13.48 -17.77 -2.16
C GLY A 55 -12.48 -17.17 -3.16
N GLY A 56 -12.01 -17.95 -4.15
CA GLY A 56 -11.00 -17.49 -5.10
C GLY A 56 -9.71 -17.05 -4.39
N ASP A 57 -9.11 -15.97 -4.87
CA ASP A 57 -7.92 -15.31 -4.30
C ASP A 57 -8.09 -14.92 -2.82
N LEU A 58 -9.24 -14.35 -2.47
CA LEU A 58 -9.56 -14.02 -1.08
C LEU A 58 -9.64 -15.26 -0.18
N GLY A 59 -10.21 -16.36 -0.70
CA GLY A 59 -10.29 -17.63 0.01
C GLY A 59 -8.93 -18.30 0.15
N PHE A 60 -8.06 -18.17 -0.85
CA PHE A 60 -6.69 -18.64 -0.84
C PHE A 60 -5.88 -17.92 0.26
N ALA A 61 -5.92 -16.59 0.28
CA ALA A 61 -5.28 -15.76 1.30
C ALA A 61 -5.81 -16.06 2.72
N GLU A 62 -7.14 -16.14 2.87
CA GLU A 62 -7.76 -16.42 4.17
C GLU A 62 -7.38 -17.81 4.69
N SER A 63 -7.24 -18.82 3.80
CA SER A 63 -6.83 -20.17 4.18
C SER A 63 -5.37 -20.21 4.68
N TYR A 64 -4.46 -19.40 4.08
CA TYR A 64 -3.11 -19.21 4.59
C TYR A 64 -3.10 -18.56 5.96
N ALA A 65 -3.82 -17.46 6.11
CA ALA A 65 -3.91 -16.74 7.38
C ALA A 65 -4.41 -17.68 8.51
N LYS A 66 -5.30 -18.64 8.19
CA LYS A 66 -5.80 -19.66 9.12
C LYS A 66 -4.87 -20.85 9.33
N GLY A 67 -3.72 -20.91 8.68
CA GLY A 67 -2.78 -22.01 8.78
C GLY A 67 -3.29 -23.33 8.18
N GLU A 68 -4.18 -23.25 7.19
CA GLU A 68 -4.71 -24.44 6.50
C GLU A 68 -3.70 -25.04 5.50
N TRP A 69 -2.68 -24.25 5.14
CA TRP A 69 -1.53 -24.62 4.32
C TRP A 69 -0.34 -23.69 4.57
N PHE A 70 0.86 -24.12 4.19
CA PHE A 70 2.10 -23.36 4.24
C PHE A 70 2.86 -23.53 2.93
N THR A 71 3.88 -22.70 2.73
CA THR A 71 4.80 -22.80 1.58
C THR A 71 6.21 -22.40 2.01
N ASP A 72 7.20 -22.91 1.30
CA ASP A 72 8.60 -22.55 1.48
C ASP A 72 8.92 -21.13 1.01
N ASN A 73 8.21 -20.62 -0.02
CA ASN A 73 8.35 -19.24 -0.49
C ASN A 73 7.02 -18.69 -0.99
N LEU A 74 6.42 -17.81 -0.19
CA LEU A 74 5.11 -17.24 -0.50
C LEU A 74 5.17 -16.21 -1.64
N THR A 75 6.23 -15.42 -1.72
CA THR A 75 6.44 -14.42 -2.79
C THR A 75 6.57 -15.11 -4.14
N ASP A 76 7.38 -16.18 -4.23
CA ASP A 76 7.53 -16.96 -5.46
C ASP A 76 6.23 -17.67 -5.86
N LEU A 77 5.48 -18.18 -4.88
CA LEU A 77 4.17 -18.78 -5.15
C LEU A 77 3.22 -17.77 -5.79
N ILE A 78 3.12 -16.56 -5.22
CA ILE A 78 2.27 -15.51 -5.78
C ILE A 78 2.79 -15.06 -7.15
N THR A 79 4.10 -14.97 -7.33
CA THR A 79 4.74 -14.70 -8.63
C THR A 79 4.32 -15.71 -9.69
N ILE A 80 4.34 -17.02 -9.37
CA ILE A 80 3.86 -18.07 -10.31
C ILE A 80 2.40 -17.83 -10.69
N LEU A 81 1.54 -17.49 -9.73
CA LEU A 81 0.14 -17.21 -10.01
C LEU A 81 -0.04 -15.98 -10.90
N ILE A 82 0.73 -14.91 -10.68
CA ILE A 82 0.75 -13.71 -11.51
C ILE A 82 1.18 -14.03 -12.95
N LEU A 83 2.28 -14.76 -13.12
CA LEU A 83 2.83 -15.13 -14.43
C LEU A 83 1.88 -16.00 -15.27
N ASN A 84 0.96 -16.70 -14.62
CA ASN A 84 -0.01 -17.59 -15.25
C ASN A 84 -1.44 -17.05 -15.21
N LYS A 85 -1.66 -15.74 -14.88
CA LYS A 85 -3.01 -15.17 -14.70
C LYS A 85 -3.94 -15.39 -15.89
N GLU A 86 -3.41 -15.35 -17.12
CA GLU A 86 -4.18 -15.56 -18.34
C GLU A 86 -4.66 -17.02 -18.47
N ASN A 87 -3.77 -17.99 -18.23
CA ASN A 87 -4.08 -19.42 -18.26
C ASN A 87 -5.05 -19.81 -17.12
N LEU A 88 -4.92 -19.09 -15.98
CA LEU A 88 -5.74 -19.28 -14.80
C LEU A 88 -7.06 -18.49 -14.85
N ALA A 89 -7.28 -17.64 -15.85
CA ALA A 89 -8.54 -16.94 -16.06
C ALA A 89 -9.69 -17.95 -16.24
N GLY A 90 -10.71 -17.87 -15.39
CA GLY A 90 -11.89 -18.76 -15.47
C GLY A 90 -12.36 -19.39 -14.16
N LEU A 91 -11.55 -19.35 -13.07
CA LEU A 91 -12.07 -19.63 -11.71
C LEU A 91 -13.07 -18.57 -11.26
N ASP A 92 -12.87 -17.33 -11.69
CA ASP A 92 -13.67 -16.18 -11.28
C ASP A 92 -15.09 -16.17 -11.84
N VAL A 93 -15.36 -16.81 -12.98
CA VAL A 93 -16.59 -16.55 -13.74
C VAL A 93 -17.80 -17.34 -13.25
N LYS A 94 -17.63 -18.55 -12.70
CA LYS A 94 -18.77 -19.41 -12.36
C LYS A 94 -19.16 -19.43 -10.86
N TRP A 95 -18.23 -19.18 -9.95
CA TRP A 95 -18.47 -19.31 -8.50
C TRP A 95 -18.36 -17.98 -7.73
N SER A 96 -17.74 -16.95 -8.33
CA SER A 96 -17.50 -15.66 -7.69
C SER A 96 -18.73 -14.75 -7.65
N PHE A 97 -19.81 -15.04 -8.37
CA PHE A 97 -20.98 -14.16 -8.42
C PHE A 97 -21.58 -13.92 -7.02
N LEU A 98 -21.73 -14.94 -6.21
CA LEU A 98 -22.29 -14.81 -4.86
C LEU A 98 -21.29 -14.14 -3.90
N THR A 99 -20.01 -14.49 -3.98
CA THR A 99 -18.96 -13.87 -3.15
C THR A 99 -18.69 -12.41 -3.52
N LYS A 100 -18.74 -12.06 -4.82
CA LYS A 100 -18.66 -10.67 -5.31
C LYS A 100 -19.82 -9.80 -4.79
N VAL A 101 -21.03 -10.33 -4.68
CA VAL A 101 -22.18 -9.57 -4.15
C VAL A 101 -21.97 -9.27 -2.64
N PHE A 102 -21.52 -10.22 -1.86
CA PHE A 102 -21.26 -10.00 -0.42
C PHE A 102 -20.04 -9.09 -0.17
N ALA A 103 -18.97 -9.22 -0.96
CA ALA A 103 -17.81 -8.33 -0.89
C ALA A 103 -18.19 -6.88 -1.25
N LYS A 104 -19.02 -6.69 -2.28
CA LYS A 104 -19.50 -5.39 -2.72
C LYS A 104 -20.38 -4.69 -1.67
N ILE A 105 -21.20 -5.42 -0.95
CA ILE A 105 -22.02 -4.90 0.17
C ILE A 105 -21.13 -4.49 1.35
N GLY A 106 -20.08 -5.26 1.66
CA GLY A 106 -19.09 -4.92 2.68
C GLY A 106 -18.31 -3.64 2.35
N HIS A 107 -17.87 -3.50 1.11
CA HIS A 107 -17.14 -2.33 0.62
C HIS A 107 -18.04 -1.06 0.60
N TRP A 108 -19.31 -1.19 0.18
CA TRP A 108 -20.26 -0.07 0.19
C TRP A 108 -20.52 0.51 1.59
N ARG A 109 -20.43 -0.31 2.65
CA ARG A 109 -20.59 0.12 4.05
C ARG A 109 -19.38 0.88 4.61
N ARG A 110 -18.22 0.83 3.94
CA ARG A 110 -16.93 1.44 4.36
C ARG A 110 -16.57 2.67 3.52
N ARG A 111 -17.57 3.43 3.04
CA ARG A 111 -17.36 4.66 2.29
C ARG A 111 -16.53 5.68 3.08
N ASN A 112 -15.61 6.37 2.39
CA ASN A 112 -14.74 7.40 2.94
C ASN A 112 -15.46 8.75 3.15
N THR A 113 -16.54 8.76 3.93
CA THR A 113 -17.07 9.98 4.54
C THR A 113 -16.06 10.51 5.56
N ILE A 114 -16.18 11.75 6.04
CA ILE A 114 -15.24 12.30 7.05
C ILE A 114 -15.13 11.39 8.28
N SER A 115 -16.26 10.88 8.78
CA SER A 115 -16.29 9.93 9.89
C SER A 115 -15.80 8.53 9.48
N GLY A 116 -16.08 8.08 8.26
CA GLY A 116 -15.63 6.79 7.72
C GLY A 116 -14.13 6.74 7.48
N SER A 117 -13.55 7.80 6.90
CA SER A 117 -12.09 7.91 6.72
C SER A 117 -11.35 7.86 8.05
N LYS A 118 -11.83 8.61 9.06
CA LYS A 118 -11.25 8.57 10.41
C LYS A 118 -11.31 7.16 11.01
N LYS A 119 -12.44 6.47 10.89
CA LYS A 119 -12.62 5.11 11.41
C LYS A 119 -11.71 4.10 10.68
N ASN A 120 -11.65 4.14 9.35
CA ASN A 120 -10.83 3.23 8.56
C ASN A 120 -9.33 3.40 8.87
N ILE A 121 -8.86 4.65 8.98
CA ILE A 121 -7.48 4.97 9.38
C ILE A 121 -7.22 4.50 10.81
N GLN A 122 -8.14 4.72 11.74
CA GLN A 122 -7.98 4.25 13.12
C GLN A 122 -7.92 2.73 13.20
N GLU A 123 -8.79 1.99 12.51
CA GLU A 123 -8.79 0.52 12.50
C GLU A 123 -7.45 -0.06 12.01
N HIS A 124 -6.78 0.60 11.06
CA HIS A 124 -5.48 0.14 10.56
C HIS A 124 -4.30 0.63 11.42
N TYR A 125 -4.32 1.90 11.86
CA TYR A 125 -3.23 2.50 12.65
C TYR A 125 -3.45 2.37 14.17
N ASP A 126 -4.52 1.74 14.63
CA ASP A 126 -4.67 1.26 16.01
C ASP A 126 -3.81 0.01 16.31
N LEU A 127 -3.14 -0.53 15.28
CA LEU A 127 -1.90 -1.27 15.48
C LEU A 127 -0.91 -0.35 16.20
N SER A 128 -0.31 -0.82 17.28
CA SER A 128 0.56 0.03 18.13
C SER A 128 1.79 0.51 17.37
N ASN A 129 2.33 1.67 17.74
CA ASN A 129 3.60 2.15 17.19
C ASN A 129 4.71 1.09 17.37
N GLU A 130 4.69 0.35 18.49
CA GLU A 130 5.62 -0.72 18.80
C GLU A 130 5.59 -1.85 17.76
N MET A 131 4.40 -2.16 17.24
CA MET A 131 4.27 -3.15 16.17
C MET A 131 4.95 -2.66 14.88
N PHE A 132 4.74 -1.41 14.46
CA PHE A 132 5.41 -0.84 13.30
C PHE A 132 6.94 -0.75 13.48
N MET A 133 7.41 -0.46 14.69
CA MET A 133 8.85 -0.47 15.04
C MET A 133 9.51 -1.84 14.86
N THR A 134 8.75 -2.93 14.82
CA THR A 134 9.32 -4.26 14.61
C THR A 134 9.86 -4.49 13.21
N PHE A 135 9.38 -3.76 12.20
CA PHE A 135 9.75 -4.00 10.81
C PHE A 135 10.19 -2.75 10.04
N LEU A 136 9.73 -1.56 10.44
CA LEU A 136 10.17 -0.30 9.84
C LEU A 136 11.59 0.06 10.29
N ASP A 137 12.21 1.00 9.58
CA ASP A 137 13.47 1.61 9.97
C ASP A 137 13.26 2.68 11.09
N LYS A 138 14.35 3.26 11.58
CA LYS A 138 14.30 4.24 12.67
C LYS A 138 13.55 5.54 12.34
N THR A 139 13.29 5.83 11.06
CA THR A 139 12.47 6.98 10.65
C THR A 139 10.99 6.70 10.79
N MET A 140 10.60 5.44 10.99
CA MET A 140 9.21 4.99 11.00
C MET A 140 8.49 5.29 9.68
N THR A 141 9.22 5.33 8.54
CA THR A 141 8.60 5.62 7.26
C THR A 141 7.91 4.37 6.68
N TYR A 142 6.58 4.43 6.57
CA TYR A 142 5.75 3.33 6.06
C TYR A 142 5.30 3.63 4.63
N SER A 143 6.27 3.63 3.73
CA SER A 143 6.10 3.85 2.29
C SER A 143 7.34 3.35 1.53
N CYS A 144 7.29 3.32 0.20
CA CYS A 144 8.40 2.89 -0.64
C CYS A 144 9.71 3.62 -0.30
N GLY A 145 10.81 2.89 -0.11
CA GLY A 145 12.16 3.45 -0.07
C GLY A 145 12.69 3.71 -1.48
N PHE A 146 13.79 4.46 -1.62
CA PHE A 146 14.49 4.66 -2.88
C PHE A 146 15.95 4.23 -2.72
N PHE A 147 16.30 3.08 -3.30
CA PHE A 147 17.64 2.51 -3.22
C PHE A 147 18.48 3.06 -4.37
N GLU A 148 19.39 3.98 -4.09
CA GLU A 148 20.33 4.51 -5.09
C GLU A 148 21.44 3.50 -5.41
N ASN A 149 21.79 2.70 -4.40
CA ASN A 149 22.79 1.65 -4.52
C ASN A 149 22.24 0.32 -3.98
N GLU A 150 22.73 -0.79 -4.52
CA GLU A 150 22.32 -2.15 -4.08
C GLU A 150 22.59 -2.42 -2.60
N ASN A 151 23.55 -1.72 -1.99
CA ASN A 151 23.92 -1.87 -0.59
C ASN A 151 23.24 -0.86 0.35
N ASP A 152 22.33 -0.05 -0.14
CA ASP A 152 21.64 0.90 0.71
C ASP A 152 20.81 0.16 1.76
N SER A 153 20.94 0.59 3.01
CA SER A 153 20.06 0.13 4.08
C SER A 153 18.64 0.67 3.90
N LEU A 154 17.65 0.03 4.53
CA LEU A 154 16.28 0.55 4.55
C LEU A 154 16.23 2.01 5.03
N TYR A 155 17.00 2.36 6.07
CA TYR A 155 17.11 3.75 6.53
C TYR A 155 17.63 4.67 5.43
N GLN A 156 18.71 4.30 4.74
CA GLN A 156 19.27 5.12 3.67
C GLN A 156 18.29 5.28 2.52
N SER A 157 17.60 4.21 2.12
CA SER A 157 16.59 4.29 1.06
C SER A 157 15.42 5.21 1.41
N GLN A 158 15.00 5.25 2.69
CA GLN A 158 13.96 6.19 3.13
C GLN A 158 14.46 7.64 3.12
N ILE A 159 15.69 7.89 3.54
CA ILE A 159 16.30 9.23 3.44
C ILE A 159 16.44 9.68 1.99
N ASN A 160 16.94 8.81 1.10
CA ASN A 160 17.06 9.09 -0.34
C ASN A 160 15.69 9.46 -0.93
N LYS A 161 14.64 8.70 -0.62
CA LYS A 161 13.28 8.96 -1.07
C LYS A 161 12.78 10.34 -0.61
N ILE A 162 12.95 10.67 0.68
CA ILE A 162 12.53 11.95 1.22
C ILE A 162 13.34 13.09 0.57
N ASP A 163 14.65 12.93 0.41
CA ASP A 163 15.52 13.92 -0.21
C ASP A 163 15.12 14.18 -1.68
N LYS A 164 14.74 13.15 -2.44
CA LYS A 164 14.20 13.30 -3.80
C LYS A 164 12.88 14.10 -3.82
N ILE A 165 12.00 13.86 -2.85
CA ILE A 165 10.75 14.63 -2.73
C ILE A 165 11.05 16.10 -2.44
N ILE A 166 11.98 16.39 -1.52
CA ILE A 166 12.42 17.75 -1.20
C ILE A 166 13.00 18.45 -2.43
N GLU A 167 13.84 17.75 -3.21
CA GLU A 167 14.43 18.25 -4.45
C GLU A 167 13.37 18.52 -5.53
N LYS A 168 12.48 17.56 -5.81
CA LYS A 168 11.40 17.73 -6.79
C LYS A 168 10.43 18.85 -6.45
N ALA A 169 10.16 19.04 -5.16
CA ALA A 169 9.35 20.16 -4.68
C ALA A 169 10.11 21.49 -4.65
N ASP A 170 11.42 21.51 -4.95
CA ASP A 170 12.29 22.69 -4.86
C ASP A 170 12.07 23.44 -3.52
N ILE A 171 12.19 22.71 -2.41
CA ILE A 171 11.94 23.25 -1.07
C ILE A 171 13.11 24.16 -0.65
N LYS A 172 12.79 25.38 -0.20
CA LYS A 172 13.75 26.40 0.26
C LYS A 172 13.41 26.88 1.67
N SER A 173 14.35 27.58 2.29
CA SER A 173 14.24 28.06 3.69
C SER A 173 13.04 28.99 3.92
N GLU A 174 12.68 29.80 2.93
CA GLU A 174 11.58 30.75 2.99
C GLU A 174 10.20 30.13 2.77
N HIS A 175 10.14 28.85 2.35
CA HIS A 175 8.90 28.20 2.02
C HIS A 175 8.12 27.73 3.26
N HIS A 176 6.80 27.84 3.17
CA HIS A 176 5.86 27.17 4.06
C HIS A 176 5.22 25.98 3.32
N ILE A 177 5.43 24.78 3.84
CA ILE A 177 5.05 23.53 3.21
C ILE A 177 3.81 22.94 3.88
N LEU A 178 2.90 22.38 3.11
CA LEU A 178 1.87 21.49 3.61
C LEU A 178 2.27 20.04 3.32
N GLU A 179 2.36 19.22 4.35
CA GLU A 179 2.44 17.76 4.25
C GLU A 179 1.07 17.15 4.53
N ILE A 180 0.50 16.45 3.53
CA ILE A 180 -0.78 15.75 3.67
C ILE A 180 -0.50 14.28 3.99
N GLY A 181 -0.67 13.91 5.27
CA GLY A 181 -0.30 12.60 5.78
C GLY A 181 1.06 12.62 6.48
N SER A 182 1.06 12.96 7.79
CA SER A 182 2.31 13.13 8.55
C SER A 182 3.15 11.85 8.70
N GLY A 183 2.52 10.67 8.58
CA GLY A 183 3.15 9.47 9.09
C GLY A 183 3.65 9.69 10.52
N TRP A 184 4.89 9.32 10.80
CA TRP A 184 5.55 9.57 12.08
C TRP A 184 6.53 10.77 12.02
N GLY A 185 6.37 11.67 11.03
CA GLY A 185 7.03 12.95 10.96
C GLY A 185 8.39 12.99 10.27
N ALA A 186 8.81 11.89 9.64
CA ALA A 186 10.15 11.79 9.03
C ALA A 186 10.38 12.84 7.93
N LEU A 187 9.39 13.04 7.03
CA LEU A 187 9.52 13.99 5.93
C LEU A 187 9.54 15.44 6.45
N ALA A 188 8.60 15.80 7.34
CA ALA A 188 8.56 17.12 7.95
C ALA A 188 9.88 17.47 8.65
N LYS A 189 10.39 16.54 9.48
CA LYS A 189 11.68 16.68 10.19
C LYS A 189 12.82 16.87 9.19
N ARG A 190 12.95 15.96 8.20
CA ARG A 190 14.04 16.03 7.21
C ARG A 190 14.02 17.30 6.37
N ALA A 191 12.82 17.76 5.99
CA ALA A 191 12.67 19.02 5.24
C ALA A 191 13.20 20.21 6.04
N VAL A 192 12.86 20.29 7.33
CA VAL A 192 13.37 21.35 8.22
C VAL A 192 14.88 21.24 8.43
N GLU A 193 15.39 20.05 8.70
CA GLU A 193 16.84 19.81 8.88
C GLU A 193 17.65 20.22 7.65
N LYS A 194 17.13 19.91 6.45
CA LYS A 194 17.85 20.15 5.19
C LYS A 194 17.76 21.60 4.71
N THR A 195 16.63 22.26 4.94
CA THR A 195 16.35 23.57 4.33
C THR A 195 16.06 24.70 5.31
N GLY A 196 15.66 24.40 6.53
CA GLY A 196 15.19 25.39 7.49
C GLY A 196 13.77 25.91 7.24
N CYS A 197 13.01 25.29 6.35
CA CYS A 197 11.65 25.70 5.96
C CYS A 197 10.65 25.60 7.13
N LYS A 198 9.41 26.06 6.91
CA LYS A 198 8.27 25.82 7.79
C LYS A 198 7.41 24.70 7.22
N VAL A 199 6.89 23.83 8.09
CA VAL A 199 6.03 22.72 7.70
C VAL A 199 4.76 22.71 8.55
N THR A 200 3.61 22.72 7.90
CA THR A 200 2.36 22.26 8.49
C THR A 200 2.14 20.84 8.02
N THR A 201 2.05 19.90 8.96
CA THR A 201 1.79 18.49 8.64
C THR A 201 0.47 18.06 9.24
N ILE A 202 -0.29 17.20 8.54
CA ILE A 202 -1.62 16.80 8.98
C ILE A 202 -1.79 15.29 9.03
N THR A 203 -2.60 14.83 9.97
CA THR A 203 -3.00 13.41 10.08
C THR A 203 -4.42 13.26 10.63
N LEU A 204 -5.01 12.09 10.44
CA LEU A 204 -6.25 11.66 11.11
C LEU A 204 -6.01 10.65 12.24
N SER A 205 -4.77 10.16 12.40
CA SER A 205 -4.38 9.21 13.44
C SER A 205 -3.96 9.94 14.72
N ASN A 206 -4.67 9.68 15.83
CA ASN A 206 -4.26 10.20 17.13
C ASN A 206 -2.85 9.72 17.52
N ARG A 207 -2.49 8.47 17.22
CA ARG A 207 -1.17 7.90 17.56
C ARG A 207 -0.04 8.58 16.79
N GLN A 208 -0.24 8.86 15.50
CA GLN A 208 0.73 9.63 14.70
C GLN A 208 0.85 11.06 15.23
N TYR A 209 -0.29 11.71 15.50
CA TYR A 209 -0.32 13.06 16.06
C TYR A 209 0.48 13.15 17.37
N ASP A 210 0.22 12.26 18.32
CA ASP A 210 0.90 12.25 19.62
C ASP A 210 2.40 11.99 19.47
N TYR A 211 2.78 11.04 18.60
CA TYR A 211 4.17 10.71 18.33
C TYR A 211 4.91 11.91 17.71
N VAL A 212 4.37 12.52 16.66
CA VAL A 212 5.00 13.67 15.98
C VAL A 212 5.05 14.89 16.90
N ASN A 213 3.96 15.17 17.64
CA ASN A 213 3.94 16.28 18.59
C ASN A 213 5.00 16.13 19.71
N LYS A 214 5.23 14.90 20.16
CA LYS A 214 6.32 14.58 21.11
C LYS A 214 7.68 14.82 20.46
N MET A 215 7.93 14.29 19.28
CA MET A 215 9.18 14.45 18.52
C MET A 215 9.49 15.93 18.28
N ILE A 216 8.51 16.75 17.87
CA ILE A 216 8.66 18.20 17.64
C ILE A 216 9.19 18.91 18.90
N LYS A 217 8.68 18.54 20.08
CA LYS A 217 9.10 19.13 21.37
C LYS A 217 10.49 18.66 21.80
N GLU A 218 10.76 17.36 21.71
CA GLU A 218 12.03 16.77 22.12
C GLU A 218 13.21 17.25 21.26
N GLU A 219 12.96 17.52 19.98
CA GLU A 219 13.98 17.98 19.03
C GLU A 219 14.00 19.49 18.80
N ASN A 220 13.24 20.26 19.59
CA ASN A 220 13.17 21.74 19.53
C ASN A 220 12.72 22.27 18.16
N LEU A 221 11.82 21.58 17.47
CA LEU A 221 11.31 21.93 16.12
C LEU A 221 10.00 22.74 16.16
N THR A 222 9.55 23.19 17.32
CA THR A 222 8.28 23.90 17.54
C THR A 222 8.13 25.19 16.74
N ASN A 223 9.23 25.82 16.34
CA ASN A 223 9.21 27.03 15.52
C ASN A 223 9.06 26.75 14.01
N ASN A 224 9.30 25.50 13.61
CA ASN A 224 9.35 25.09 12.21
C ASN A 224 8.24 24.13 11.82
N ILE A 225 7.79 23.27 12.73
CA ILE A 225 6.80 22.22 12.42
C ILE A 225 5.56 22.41 13.29
N ASP A 226 4.39 22.48 12.61
CA ASP A 226 3.07 22.46 13.21
C ASP A 226 2.33 21.21 12.76
N ILE A 227 1.95 20.34 13.71
CA ILE A 227 1.13 19.15 13.42
C ILE A 227 -0.31 19.38 13.77
N GLN A 228 -1.22 19.03 12.86
CA GLN A 228 -2.67 19.19 13.04
C GLN A 228 -3.40 17.86 12.89
N LEU A 229 -4.31 17.59 13.82
CA LEU A 229 -5.22 16.45 13.75
C LEU A 229 -6.48 16.84 12.97
N ILE A 230 -6.37 16.88 11.63
CA ILE A 230 -7.41 17.42 10.75
C ILE A 230 -7.49 16.63 9.43
N ASP A 231 -8.69 16.55 8.86
CA ASP A 231 -8.91 16.02 7.52
C ASP A 231 -8.45 17.04 6.47
N PHE A 232 -7.78 16.56 5.39
CA PHE A 232 -7.25 17.42 4.32
C PHE A 232 -8.31 18.35 3.72
N ARG A 233 -9.58 17.92 3.68
CA ARG A 233 -10.73 18.71 3.19
C ARG A 233 -10.98 19.98 4.00
N ASN A 234 -10.57 19.99 5.26
CA ASN A 234 -10.79 21.09 6.20
C ASN A 234 -9.55 21.98 6.40
N VAL A 235 -8.43 21.65 5.79
CA VAL A 235 -7.20 22.47 5.85
C VAL A 235 -7.49 23.83 5.24
N LYS A 236 -6.89 24.87 5.83
CA LYS A 236 -6.99 26.25 5.38
C LYS A 236 -5.60 26.84 5.24
N GLY A 237 -5.51 27.92 4.50
CA GLY A 237 -4.25 28.61 4.24
C GLY A 237 -3.78 28.43 2.81
N VAL A 238 -2.60 28.98 2.52
CA VAL A 238 -1.96 28.89 1.20
C VAL A 238 -0.48 28.59 1.42
N TYR A 239 0.04 27.62 0.69
CA TYR A 239 1.35 27.03 0.90
C TYR A 239 2.22 27.18 -0.36
N ASP A 240 3.54 27.32 -0.16
CA ASP A 240 4.50 27.40 -1.26
C ASP A 240 4.68 26.05 -1.94
N ARG A 241 4.64 24.96 -1.13
CA ARG A 241 4.84 23.59 -1.59
C ARG A 241 3.84 22.68 -0.88
N ILE A 242 3.40 21.64 -1.60
CA ILE A 242 2.55 20.59 -1.01
C ILE A 242 3.21 19.25 -1.26
N VAL A 243 3.30 18.42 -0.23
CA VAL A 243 3.82 17.05 -0.35
C VAL A 243 2.82 16.05 0.23
N SER A 244 2.70 14.90 -0.42
CA SER A 244 1.82 13.82 0.04
C SER A 244 2.39 12.49 -0.39
N VAL A 245 2.60 11.58 0.56
CA VAL A 245 3.25 10.30 0.32
C VAL A 245 2.31 9.18 0.71
N GLU A 246 1.86 8.40 -0.30
CA GLU A 246 1.00 7.21 -0.14
C GLU A 246 -0.22 7.46 0.77
N MET A 247 -0.90 8.56 0.52
CA MET A 247 -2.11 8.98 1.23
C MET A 247 -3.36 8.92 0.34
N ILE A 248 -3.20 9.17 -0.98
CA ILE A 248 -4.34 9.22 -1.92
C ILE A 248 -5.07 7.87 -2.00
N GLU A 249 -4.38 6.76 -1.74
CA GLU A 249 -4.95 5.41 -1.69
C GLU A 249 -6.02 5.27 -0.60
N ALA A 250 -5.88 6.03 0.48
CA ALA A 250 -6.79 5.96 1.62
C ALA A 250 -8.11 6.72 1.41
N ILE A 251 -8.20 7.60 0.39
CA ILE A 251 -9.39 8.45 0.22
C ILE A 251 -10.48 7.84 -0.67
N GLY A 252 -10.12 6.87 -1.55
CA GLY A 252 -11.05 6.24 -2.48
C GLY A 252 -11.40 7.10 -3.70
N TYR A 253 -11.92 6.45 -4.76
CA TYR A 253 -12.14 7.04 -6.08
C TYR A 253 -13.01 8.31 -6.06
N ASP A 254 -14.08 8.29 -5.30
CA ASP A 254 -15.07 9.40 -5.26
C ASP A 254 -14.44 10.73 -4.77
N LEU A 255 -13.28 10.68 -4.13
CA LEU A 255 -12.60 11.86 -3.57
C LEU A 255 -11.39 12.34 -4.40
N PHE A 256 -10.99 11.66 -5.46
CA PHE A 256 -9.81 12.09 -6.25
C PHE A 256 -9.98 13.50 -6.80
N ASN A 257 -11.13 13.83 -7.39
CA ASN A 257 -11.41 15.19 -7.88
C ASN A 257 -11.34 16.24 -6.76
N SER A 258 -11.92 15.91 -5.60
CA SER A 258 -11.89 16.80 -4.43
C SER A 258 -10.49 16.97 -3.86
N TYR A 259 -9.64 15.94 -3.95
CA TYR A 259 -8.27 15.98 -3.49
C TYR A 259 -7.41 16.92 -4.34
N PHE A 260 -7.43 16.79 -5.66
CA PHE A 260 -6.67 17.68 -6.54
C PHE A 260 -7.21 19.12 -6.53
N LYS A 261 -8.53 19.31 -6.45
CA LYS A 261 -9.14 20.63 -6.25
C LYS A 261 -8.70 21.27 -4.93
N LYS A 262 -8.56 20.47 -3.87
CA LYS A 262 -8.07 20.96 -2.58
C LYS A 262 -6.58 21.35 -2.62
N ILE A 263 -5.75 20.60 -3.35
CA ILE A 263 -4.35 20.95 -3.60
C ILE A 263 -4.28 22.29 -4.34
N GLU A 264 -5.08 22.48 -5.38
CA GLU A 264 -5.17 23.76 -6.11
C GLU A 264 -5.55 24.92 -5.18
N GLU A 265 -6.59 24.76 -4.35
CA GLU A 265 -7.05 25.78 -3.40
C GLU A 265 -5.96 26.18 -2.39
N LEU A 266 -5.15 25.22 -1.95
CA LEU A 266 -4.14 25.40 -0.90
C LEU A 266 -2.75 25.79 -1.44
N MET A 267 -2.53 25.72 -2.73
CA MET A 267 -1.23 25.98 -3.35
C MET A 267 -1.14 27.41 -3.92
N LYS A 268 0.00 28.08 -3.71
CA LYS A 268 0.29 29.35 -4.36
C LYS A 268 0.37 29.18 -5.90
N PRO A 269 0.15 30.24 -6.69
CA PRO A 269 0.19 30.14 -8.16
C PRO A 269 1.48 29.52 -8.73
N GLU A 270 2.64 29.82 -8.15
CA GLU A 270 3.94 29.26 -8.52
C GLU A 270 4.33 28.04 -7.65
N GLY A 271 3.34 27.46 -6.97
CA GLY A 271 3.54 26.32 -6.09
C GLY A 271 3.87 25.03 -6.85
N ILE A 272 4.49 24.11 -6.13
CA ILE A 272 4.76 22.76 -6.61
C ILE A 272 4.16 21.77 -5.60
N ALA A 273 3.43 20.80 -6.10
CA ALA A 273 3.02 19.65 -5.31
C ALA A 273 3.78 18.40 -5.78
N VAL A 274 4.28 17.61 -4.83
CA VAL A 274 4.85 16.28 -5.09
C VAL A 274 4.00 15.24 -4.41
N ILE A 275 3.45 14.33 -5.20
CA ILE A 275 2.54 13.29 -4.73
C ILE A 275 3.17 11.93 -5.05
N GLN A 276 3.46 11.14 -4.02
CA GLN A 276 3.83 9.75 -4.19
C GLN A 276 2.59 8.88 -4.02
N ALA A 277 2.36 7.95 -4.95
CA ALA A 277 1.18 7.10 -4.93
C ALA A 277 1.46 5.71 -5.52
N ILE A 278 0.94 4.69 -4.85
CA ILE A 278 0.86 3.34 -5.41
C ILE A 278 -0.22 3.35 -6.49
N THR A 279 0.09 2.81 -7.68
CA THR A 279 -0.82 2.86 -8.82
C THR A 279 -1.16 1.47 -9.35
N TYR A 280 -2.41 1.34 -9.78
CA TYR A 280 -2.87 0.22 -10.58
C TYR A 280 -2.81 0.62 -12.08
N PRO A 281 -2.47 -0.30 -13.01
CA PRO A 281 -2.45 -0.01 -14.44
C PRO A 281 -3.79 0.53 -14.94
N ASP A 282 -3.77 1.50 -15.86
CA ASP A 282 -4.98 2.02 -16.50
C ASP A 282 -5.78 0.92 -17.22
N GLU A 283 -5.05 -0.04 -17.82
CA GLU A 283 -5.67 -1.24 -18.35
C GLU A 283 -6.30 -2.08 -17.21
N GLY A 284 -7.60 -2.28 -17.28
CA GLY A 284 -8.37 -3.02 -16.27
C GLY A 284 -8.77 -2.21 -15.03
N TYR A 285 -8.39 -0.93 -14.94
CA TYR A 285 -8.69 -0.09 -13.78
C TYR A 285 -10.19 -0.02 -13.45
N GLU A 286 -11.04 0.11 -14.46
CA GLU A 286 -12.50 0.14 -14.29
C GLU A 286 -13.06 -1.15 -13.66
N THR A 287 -12.43 -2.27 -13.89
CA THR A 287 -12.80 -3.55 -13.25
C THR A 287 -12.25 -3.63 -11.84
N TYR A 288 -10.97 -3.24 -11.66
CA TYR A 288 -10.30 -3.21 -10.36
C TYR A 288 -11.05 -2.34 -9.35
N ARG A 289 -11.35 -1.08 -9.69
CA ARG A 289 -12.00 -0.13 -8.74
C ARG A 289 -13.40 -0.53 -8.29
N LYS A 290 -14.05 -1.46 -9.01
CA LYS A 290 -15.37 -2.01 -8.66
C LYS A 290 -15.28 -3.31 -7.87
N GLY A 291 -14.08 -3.85 -7.73
CA GLY A 291 -13.80 -5.08 -7.00
C GLY A 291 -13.52 -4.84 -5.51
N CYS A 292 -13.05 -5.90 -4.89
CA CYS A 292 -12.48 -5.87 -3.55
C CYS A 292 -11.38 -6.93 -3.52
N ASP A 293 -10.14 -6.50 -3.38
CA ASP A 293 -8.99 -7.39 -3.30
C ASP A 293 -8.63 -7.79 -1.86
N PHE A 294 -7.51 -8.50 -1.72
CA PHE A 294 -6.98 -8.93 -0.44
C PHE A 294 -6.66 -7.74 0.47
N ILE A 295 -6.01 -6.71 -0.08
CA ILE A 295 -5.59 -5.51 0.67
C ILE A 295 -6.81 -4.77 1.22
N GLN A 296 -7.78 -4.50 0.37
CA GLN A 296 -9.02 -3.81 0.75
C GLN A 296 -9.85 -4.60 1.77
N LYS A 297 -9.80 -5.92 1.72
CA LYS A 297 -10.60 -6.76 2.62
C LYS A 297 -9.96 -6.91 4.00
N PHE A 298 -8.66 -7.12 4.07
CA PHE A 298 -8.00 -7.62 5.28
C PHE A 298 -6.99 -6.63 5.89
N ILE A 299 -6.39 -5.73 5.08
CA ILE A 299 -5.29 -4.87 5.53
C ILE A 299 -5.73 -3.40 5.60
N PHE A 300 -6.19 -2.82 4.49
CA PHE A 300 -6.60 -1.42 4.38
C PHE A 300 -8.06 -1.28 3.94
N PRO A 301 -9.02 -1.51 4.82
CA PRO A 301 -10.43 -1.38 4.45
C PRO A 301 -10.77 0.04 3.98
N GLY A 302 -11.39 0.13 2.80
CA GLY A 302 -11.77 1.42 2.20
C GLY A 302 -10.69 2.06 1.34
N SER A 303 -9.48 1.49 1.26
CA SER A 303 -8.44 1.95 0.34
C SER A 303 -8.77 1.61 -1.11
N LEU A 304 -8.20 2.37 -2.04
CA LEU A 304 -8.24 2.08 -3.46
C LEU A 304 -7.01 2.71 -4.12
N LEU A 305 -6.22 1.91 -4.81
CA LEU A 305 -5.12 2.44 -5.60
C LEU A 305 -5.67 3.31 -6.74
N PRO A 306 -5.13 4.51 -6.98
CA PRO A 306 -5.41 5.26 -8.20
C PRO A 306 -4.76 4.58 -9.41
N SER A 307 -5.16 4.99 -10.62
CA SER A 307 -4.33 4.83 -11.81
C SER A 307 -3.77 6.20 -12.24
N ILE A 308 -2.72 6.19 -13.05
CA ILE A 308 -2.14 7.45 -13.58
C ILE A 308 -3.22 8.21 -14.35
N GLY A 309 -3.96 7.57 -15.24
CA GLY A 309 -5.03 8.20 -16.00
C GLY A 309 -6.19 8.73 -15.14
N ALA A 310 -6.51 8.06 -14.01
CA ALA A 310 -7.52 8.57 -13.08
C ALA A 310 -7.03 9.84 -12.35
N MET A 311 -5.75 9.90 -11.97
CA MET A 311 -5.15 11.10 -11.37
C MET A 311 -5.06 12.24 -12.39
N GLU A 312 -4.58 11.98 -13.60
CA GLU A 312 -4.53 12.96 -14.70
C GLU A 312 -5.92 13.52 -15.02
N SER A 313 -6.92 12.66 -15.08
CA SER A 313 -8.31 13.10 -15.30
C SER A 313 -8.79 14.05 -14.20
N SER A 314 -8.40 13.81 -12.96
CA SER A 314 -8.75 14.68 -11.83
C SER A 314 -7.96 15.99 -11.83
N ILE A 315 -6.67 15.95 -12.20
CA ILE A 315 -5.82 17.14 -12.36
C ILE A 315 -6.39 18.04 -13.48
N ASN A 316 -6.81 17.46 -14.60
CA ASN A 316 -7.39 18.19 -15.73
C ASN A 316 -8.73 18.90 -15.44
N LEU A 317 -9.34 18.64 -14.27
CA LEU A 317 -10.50 19.39 -13.76
C LEU A 317 -10.11 20.63 -12.94
N THR A 318 -8.83 20.94 -12.85
CA THR A 318 -8.25 22.07 -12.12
C THR A 318 -7.33 22.87 -13.06
N GLU A 319 -6.78 23.98 -12.59
CA GLU A 319 -5.73 24.72 -13.30
C GLU A 319 -4.33 24.14 -13.08
N LEU A 320 -4.21 23.07 -12.27
CA LEU A 320 -2.94 22.38 -12.03
C LEU A 320 -2.43 21.71 -13.31
N LYS A 321 -1.11 21.62 -13.43
CA LYS A 321 -0.45 20.95 -14.56
C LYS A 321 0.47 19.85 -14.07
N LEU A 322 0.27 18.65 -14.59
CA LEU A 322 1.20 17.56 -14.40
C LEU A 322 2.49 17.87 -15.18
N ASP A 323 3.61 17.96 -14.47
CA ASP A 323 4.92 18.31 -15.01
C ASP A 323 5.81 17.09 -15.24
N ASN A 324 5.82 16.16 -14.29
CA ASN A 324 6.67 14.95 -14.33
C ASN A 324 6.03 13.78 -13.60
N ILE A 325 6.35 12.57 -14.05
CA ILE A 325 6.06 11.33 -13.35
C ILE A 325 7.33 10.48 -13.34
N GLU A 326 7.80 10.08 -12.17
CA GLU A 326 8.86 9.09 -12.00
C GLU A 326 8.30 7.82 -11.38
N LYS A 327 8.56 6.66 -12.01
CA LYS A 327 8.19 5.35 -11.50
C LYS A 327 9.26 4.83 -10.56
N ILE A 328 8.88 4.40 -9.37
CA ILE A 328 9.78 3.90 -8.34
C ILE A 328 9.36 2.54 -7.77
N GLY A 329 8.33 1.91 -8.32
CA GLY A 329 7.74 0.68 -7.81
C GLY A 329 8.72 -0.50 -7.70
N SER A 330 9.76 -0.56 -8.53
CA SER A 330 10.81 -1.59 -8.40
C SER A 330 11.52 -1.56 -7.04
N HIS A 331 11.66 -0.40 -6.43
CA HIS A 331 12.24 -0.24 -5.10
C HIS A 331 11.29 -0.75 -3.99
N TYR A 332 9.99 -0.78 -4.27
CA TYR A 332 9.02 -1.25 -3.29
C TYR A 332 9.10 -2.76 -3.05
N ALA A 333 9.40 -3.54 -4.08
CA ALA A 333 9.65 -4.97 -3.90
C ALA A 333 10.78 -5.21 -2.88
N THR A 334 11.90 -4.49 -3.00
CA THR A 334 13.01 -4.55 -2.04
C THR A 334 12.60 -4.06 -0.65
N THR A 335 11.86 -2.95 -0.57
CA THR A 335 11.36 -2.40 0.69
C THR A 335 10.50 -3.41 1.44
N LEU A 336 9.54 -4.04 0.75
CA LEU A 336 8.62 -5.04 1.32
C LEU A 336 9.33 -6.31 1.75
N ASN A 337 10.32 -6.75 0.97
CA ASN A 337 11.16 -7.88 1.33
C ASN A 337 11.90 -7.63 2.64
N ILE A 338 12.52 -6.45 2.81
CA ILE A 338 13.23 -6.07 4.04
C ILE A 338 12.23 -5.98 5.21
N TRP A 339 11.05 -5.38 5.01
CA TRP A 339 10.02 -5.34 6.03
C TRP A 339 9.58 -6.73 6.47
N ASN A 340 9.36 -7.65 5.52
CA ASN A 340 8.99 -9.02 5.80
C ASN A 340 10.09 -9.75 6.62
N GLN A 341 11.35 -9.60 6.23
CA GLN A 341 12.48 -10.16 6.99
C GLN A 341 12.56 -9.60 8.41
N ASN A 342 12.41 -8.28 8.58
CA ASN A 342 12.43 -7.64 9.89
C ASN A 342 11.27 -8.10 10.76
N PHE A 343 10.05 -8.15 10.20
CA PHE A 343 8.85 -8.63 10.89
C PHE A 343 9.05 -10.07 11.40
N ASN A 344 9.58 -10.95 10.54
CA ASN A 344 9.81 -12.36 10.90
C ASN A 344 10.94 -12.54 11.93
N LYS A 345 11.96 -11.67 11.94
CA LYS A 345 13.00 -11.67 13.00
C LYS A 345 12.42 -11.32 14.37
N ASN A 346 11.32 -10.56 14.41
CA ASN A 346 10.71 -10.03 15.63
C ASN A 346 9.39 -10.72 16.02
N ILE A 347 9.11 -11.92 15.48
CA ILE A 347 7.83 -12.64 15.71
C ILE A 347 7.53 -12.84 17.21
N GLU A 348 8.52 -13.20 18.02
CA GLU A 348 8.29 -13.42 19.45
C GLU A 348 7.94 -12.12 20.19
N GLN A 349 8.52 -10.98 19.78
CA GLN A 349 8.14 -9.67 20.28
C GLN A 349 6.70 -9.33 19.88
N ILE A 350 6.32 -9.60 18.62
CA ILE A 350 4.97 -9.36 18.10
C ILE A 350 3.93 -10.21 18.86
N LYS A 351 4.21 -11.48 19.11
CA LYS A 351 3.36 -12.33 19.95
C LYS A 351 3.26 -11.81 21.38
N GLY A 352 4.37 -11.31 21.94
CA GLY A 352 4.39 -10.68 23.27
C GLY A 352 3.51 -9.44 23.39
N MET A 353 3.21 -8.75 22.27
CA MET A 353 2.25 -7.64 22.20
C MET A 353 0.78 -8.12 22.12
N GLY A 354 0.53 -9.44 22.08
CA GLY A 354 -0.82 -10.02 22.04
C GLY A 354 -1.33 -10.35 20.64
N PHE A 355 -0.52 -10.22 19.59
CA PHE A 355 -0.89 -10.62 18.24
C PHE A 355 -0.79 -12.15 18.07
N ASP A 356 -1.83 -12.74 17.51
CA ASP A 356 -1.93 -14.19 17.33
C ASP A 356 -1.28 -14.67 16.01
N GLN A 357 -1.24 -15.99 15.82
CA GLN A 357 -0.67 -16.59 14.63
C GLN A 357 -1.46 -16.25 13.35
N TYR A 358 -2.77 -16.01 13.46
CA TYR A 358 -3.58 -15.53 12.34
C TYR A 358 -3.10 -14.18 11.83
N PHE A 359 -2.85 -13.25 12.73
CA PHE A 359 -2.31 -11.93 12.41
C PHE A 359 -0.93 -12.04 11.76
N ILE A 360 -0.03 -12.85 12.31
CA ILE A 360 1.33 -13.05 11.76
C ILE A 360 1.26 -13.60 10.33
N ASN A 361 0.45 -14.63 10.10
CA ASN A 361 0.29 -15.20 8.77
C ASN A 361 -0.32 -14.17 7.80
N LEU A 362 -1.31 -13.40 8.24
CA LEU A 362 -1.96 -12.37 7.42
C LEU A 362 -0.97 -11.30 6.97
N TRP A 363 -0.06 -10.87 7.85
CA TRP A 363 0.96 -9.87 7.54
C TRP A 363 2.06 -10.45 6.63
N ASN A 364 2.49 -11.69 6.83
CA ASN A 364 3.38 -12.36 5.90
C ASN A 364 2.77 -12.46 4.50
N TYR A 365 1.47 -12.78 4.42
CA TYR A 365 0.76 -12.80 3.13
C TYR A 365 0.73 -11.40 2.51
N TYR A 366 0.46 -10.35 3.30
CA TYR A 366 0.44 -8.97 2.85
C TYR A 366 1.78 -8.55 2.24
N PHE A 367 2.88 -8.74 2.96
CA PHE A 367 4.20 -8.39 2.44
C PHE A 367 4.53 -9.12 1.14
N SER A 368 4.35 -10.44 1.12
CA SER A 368 4.66 -11.26 -0.06
C SER A 368 3.73 -10.96 -1.24
N TYR A 369 2.45 -10.66 -0.99
CA TYR A 369 1.48 -10.29 -2.02
C TYR A 369 1.87 -8.98 -2.72
N CYS A 370 2.22 -7.97 -1.94
CA CYS A 370 2.66 -6.68 -2.48
C CYS A 370 4.04 -6.78 -3.13
N GLU A 371 5.00 -7.49 -2.51
CA GLU A 371 6.34 -7.73 -3.07
C GLU A 371 6.23 -8.37 -4.46
N ALA A 372 5.48 -9.47 -4.60
CA ALA A 372 5.26 -10.12 -5.89
C ALA A 372 4.55 -9.18 -6.89
N GLY A 373 3.60 -8.36 -6.44
CA GLY A 373 2.90 -7.38 -7.26
C GLY A 373 3.85 -6.35 -7.89
N PHE A 374 4.72 -5.75 -7.09
CA PHE A 374 5.71 -4.78 -7.56
C PHE A 374 6.82 -5.44 -8.39
N ALA A 375 7.35 -6.59 -7.95
CA ALA A 375 8.40 -7.31 -8.69
C ALA A 375 7.97 -7.73 -10.10
N ASN A 376 6.67 -7.97 -10.31
CA ASN A 376 6.11 -8.35 -11.62
C ASN A 376 5.38 -7.20 -12.33
N ASN A 377 5.54 -5.95 -11.89
CA ASN A 377 4.94 -4.76 -12.48
C ASN A 377 3.40 -4.84 -12.65
N THR A 378 2.70 -5.56 -11.77
CA THR A 378 1.23 -5.58 -11.73
C THR A 378 0.64 -4.36 -11.03
N ILE A 379 1.44 -3.72 -10.21
CA ILE A 379 1.24 -2.41 -9.59
C ILE A 379 2.56 -1.65 -9.65
N ASP A 380 2.51 -0.33 -9.53
CA ASP A 380 3.68 0.54 -9.52
C ASP A 380 3.57 1.53 -8.36
N ASP A 381 4.66 2.23 -8.03
CA ASP A 381 4.66 3.41 -7.17
C ASP A 381 5.26 4.57 -7.96
N VAL A 382 4.62 5.72 -7.92
CA VAL A 382 5.02 6.86 -8.74
C VAL A 382 5.14 8.12 -7.89
N GLN A 383 6.09 8.98 -8.28
CA GLN A 383 6.19 10.35 -7.78
C GLN A 383 5.76 11.32 -8.88
N LEU A 384 4.59 11.96 -8.69
CA LEU A 384 4.05 12.97 -9.58
C LEU A 384 4.50 14.35 -9.11
N VAL A 385 4.99 15.16 -10.04
CA VAL A 385 5.23 16.60 -9.83
C VAL A 385 4.11 17.36 -10.51
N VAL A 386 3.39 18.16 -9.73
CA VAL A 386 2.25 18.96 -10.20
C VAL A 386 2.54 20.43 -9.90
N LYS A 387 2.41 21.29 -10.88
CA LYS A 387 2.64 22.75 -10.77
C LYS A 387 1.32 23.51 -10.74
N GLY A 388 1.31 24.63 -10.04
CA GLY A 388 0.22 25.58 -10.11
C GLY A 388 0.07 26.15 -11.52
N GLY A 389 -1.15 26.41 -11.94
CA GLY A 389 -1.40 27.17 -13.17
C GLY A 389 -0.90 28.59 -12.97
N THR A 390 -0.04 29.07 -13.85
CA THR A 390 0.21 30.51 -13.92
C THR A 390 -1.11 31.21 -14.17
N ALA A 391 -1.55 32.07 -13.24
CA ALA A 391 -2.66 32.95 -13.54
C ALA A 391 -2.29 33.66 -14.85
N ASN A 392 -3.08 33.45 -15.90
CA ASN A 392 -2.92 34.25 -17.12
C ASN A 392 -2.99 35.72 -16.72
N ALA A 393 -1.85 36.41 -16.80
CA ALA A 393 -1.73 37.82 -16.59
C ALA A 393 -2.46 38.60 -17.72
#